data_b9dee3262adee2e51c5bd0e7d2699126
#
_entry.id   b9dee3262adee2e51c5bd0e7d2699126
#
_cell.length_a   1.000
_cell.length_b   1.000
_cell.length_c   1.000
_cell.angle_alpha   90.00
_cell.angle_beta   90.00
_cell.angle_gamma   90.00
#
_symmetry.space_group_name_H-M   'P 1'
#
loop_
_entity.id
_entity.type
_entity.pdbx_description
1 polymer ?
#
loop_
_entity_poly.entity_id
_entity_poly.type
_entity_poly.pdbx_seq_one_letter_code
_entity_poly.pdbx_strand_id
1 'polypeptide(L)'
;MNQNIKISIIGLGYVGLPLAIEFSNHFPVVGFDLSEKRVEDLKNGIDINKETIKEKLLASSNLKFSFNTEDIAHSNIFIITVPTPVNIHNVPDLDPLKSASEIVGRHLK
;
A
#
# COMPACT_ATOMS: atom_id res chain seq x y z
N MET A 1 -0.11 24.41 -10.80
CA MET A 1 -0.56 24.00 -9.47
C MET A 1 -1.26 22.66 -9.52
N ASN A 2 -0.81 21.75 -8.79
CA ASN A 2 -1.39 20.44 -8.86
C ASN A 2 -2.01 20.04 -7.54
N GLN A 3 -3.31 20.19 -7.43
CA GLN A 3 -4.05 19.90 -6.21
C GLN A 3 -4.65 18.50 -6.23
N ASN A 4 -4.49 17.77 -7.32
CA ASN A 4 -5.20 16.52 -7.48
C ASN A 4 -4.28 15.30 -7.37
N ILE A 5 -3.23 15.42 -6.56
CA ILE A 5 -2.34 14.29 -6.31
C ILE A 5 -3.07 13.30 -5.41
N LYS A 6 -3.27 12.09 -5.92
CA LYS A 6 -3.86 10.97 -5.19
C LYS A 6 -2.92 9.78 -5.35
N ILE A 7 -2.48 9.22 -4.24
CA ILE A 7 -1.42 8.23 -4.23
C ILE A 7 -1.98 6.88 -3.80
N SER A 8 -1.59 5.83 -4.51
CA SER A 8 -1.79 4.45 -4.04
C SER A 8 -0.46 3.82 -3.73
N ILE A 9 -0.33 3.27 -2.53
CA ILE A 9 0.83 2.49 -2.13
C ILE A 9 0.43 1.03 -2.26
N ILE A 10 1.13 0.29 -3.11
CA ILE A 10 0.82 -1.10 -3.40
C ILE A 10 1.77 -1.99 -2.60
N GLY A 11 1.25 -2.63 -1.58
CA GLY A 11 2.02 -3.41 -0.63
C GLY A 11 2.19 -2.67 0.68
N LEU A 12 1.72 -3.27 1.78
CA LEU A 12 1.68 -2.61 3.09
C LEU A 12 2.56 -3.34 4.10
N GLY A 13 3.80 -3.63 3.69
CA GLY A 13 4.78 -4.23 4.56
C GLY A 13 5.66 -3.19 5.25
N TYR A 14 6.92 -3.55 5.48
CA TYR A 14 7.87 -2.70 6.22
C TYR A 14 8.12 -1.35 5.56
N VAL A 15 8.04 -1.30 4.24
CA VAL A 15 8.31 -0.06 3.50
C VAL A 15 7.02 0.67 3.18
N GLY A 16 6.02 -0.06 2.69
CA GLY A 16 4.81 0.55 2.20
C GLY A 16 3.96 1.21 3.26
N LEU A 17 3.82 0.57 4.43
CA LEU A 17 2.99 1.14 5.48
C LEU A 17 3.53 2.46 6.01
N PRO A 18 4.81 2.57 6.39
CA PRO A 18 5.35 3.87 6.82
C PRO A 18 5.24 4.94 5.74
N LEU A 19 5.47 4.58 4.48
CA LEU A 19 5.32 5.53 3.37
C LEU A 19 3.88 6.01 3.25
N ALA A 20 2.91 5.09 3.35
CA ALA A 20 1.50 5.44 3.23
C ALA A 20 1.11 6.45 4.32
N ILE A 21 1.56 6.21 5.53
CA ILE A 21 1.27 7.10 6.66
C ILE A 21 1.90 8.47 6.42
N GLU A 22 3.15 8.50 6.00
CA GLU A 22 3.86 9.75 5.78
C GLU A 22 3.23 10.58 4.67
N PHE A 23 2.93 9.97 3.53
CA PHE A 23 2.30 10.68 2.43
C PHE A 23 0.90 11.15 2.78
N SER A 24 0.19 10.43 3.64
CA SER A 24 -1.16 10.82 4.01
C SER A 24 -1.21 12.13 4.82
N ASN A 25 -0.08 12.58 5.32
CA ASN A 25 0.01 13.89 5.95
C ASN A 25 -0.11 15.03 4.93
N HIS A 26 0.06 14.73 3.66
CA HIS A 26 0.10 15.74 2.61
C HIS A 26 -0.89 15.51 1.48
N PHE A 27 -1.30 14.25 1.25
CA PHE A 27 -2.14 13.88 0.11
C PHE A 27 -3.12 12.79 0.50
N PRO A 28 -4.24 12.65 -0.24
CA PRO A 28 -5.07 11.45 -0.10
C PRO A 28 -4.28 10.22 -0.53
N VAL A 29 -4.30 9.18 0.29
CA VAL A 29 -3.55 7.95 0.06
C VAL A 29 -4.44 6.74 0.23
N VAL A 30 -4.35 5.80 -0.72
CA VAL A 30 -4.91 4.46 -0.57
C VAL A 30 -3.74 3.51 -0.33
N GLY A 31 -3.75 2.85 0.82
CA GLY A 31 -2.81 1.78 1.11
C GLY A 31 -3.46 0.46 0.69
N PHE A 32 -2.92 -0.16 -0.32
CA PHE A 32 -3.49 -1.36 -0.92
C PHE A 32 -2.62 -2.59 -0.63
N ASP A 33 -3.25 -3.68 -0.28
CA ASP A 33 -2.58 -4.97 -0.14
C ASP A 33 -3.55 -6.07 -0.55
N LEU A 34 -3.04 -7.13 -1.18
CA LEU A 34 -3.86 -8.27 -1.55
C LEU A 34 -4.26 -9.10 -0.33
N SER A 35 -3.55 -8.99 0.77
CA SER A 35 -3.89 -9.69 2.00
C SER A 35 -5.07 -9.02 2.69
N GLU A 36 -6.21 -9.64 2.63
CA GLU A 36 -7.42 -9.15 3.30
C GLU A 36 -7.19 -9.03 4.81
N LYS A 37 -6.52 -10.03 5.40
CA LYS A 37 -6.24 -9.99 6.83
C LYS A 37 -5.36 -8.80 7.20
N ARG A 38 -4.33 -8.53 6.41
CA ARG A 38 -3.45 -7.38 6.65
C ARG A 38 -4.24 -6.07 6.64
N VAL A 39 -5.11 -5.93 5.65
CA VAL A 39 -5.93 -4.73 5.50
C VAL A 39 -6.91 -4.59 6.68
N GLU A 40 -7.57 -5.68 7.05
CA GLU A 40 -8.50 -5.64 8.17
C GLU A 40 -7.80 -5.29 9.49
N ASP A 41 -6.61 -5.88 9.72
CA ASP A 41 -5.82 -5.55 10.91
C ASP A 41 -5.48 -4.07 10.94
N LEU A 42 -5.01 -3.53 9.82
CA LEU A 42 -4.64 -2.11 9.76
C LEU A 42 -5.82 -1.17 9.97
N LYS A 43 -6.98 -1.53 9.46
CA LYS A 43 -8.20 -0.76 9.69
C LYS A 43 -8.56 -0.70 11.18
N ASN A 44 -8.19 -1.74 11.91
CA ASN A 44 -8.42 -1.83 13.35
C ASN A 44 -7.25 -1.30 14.18
N GLY A 45 -6.25 -0.72 13.53
CA GLY A 45 -5.10 -0.16 14.20
C GLY A 45 -4.07 -1.19 14.64
N ILE A 46 -4.05 -2.37 14.00
CA ILE A 46 -3.13 -3.45 14.35
C ILE A 46 -2.08 -3.60 13.26
N ASP A 47 -0.81 -3.44 13.63
CA ASP A 47 0.32 -3.70 12.73
C ASP A 47 1.11 -4.88 13.27
N ILE A 48 0.96 -6.03 12.64
CA ILE A 48 1.64 -7.27 13.04
C ILE A 48 3.15 -7.09 13.05
N ASN A 49 3.68 -6.31 12.13
CA ASN A 49 5.12 -6.06 12.04
C ASN A 49 5.61 -5.10 13.12
N LYS A 50 4.70 -4.49 13.85
CA LYS A 50 4.99 -3.56 14.95
C LYS A 50 5.84 -2.37 14.52
N GLU A 51 5.76 -2.01 13.25
CA GLU A 51 6.45 -0.83 12.72
C GLU A 51 5.73 0.47 13.07
N THR A 52 4.42 0.37 13.34
CA THR A 52 3.58 1.54 13.55
C THR A 52 2.64 1.28 14.71
N ILE A 53 2.50 2.26 15.57
CA ILE A 53 1.57 2.16 16.70
C ILE A 53 0.15 2.51 16.26
N LYS A 54 -0.82 2.03 17.02
CA LYS A 54 -2.23 2.18 16.74
C LYS A 54 -2.65 3.63 16.52
N GLU A 55 -2.14 4.52 17.34
CA GLU A 55 -2.50 5.94 17.25
C GLU A 55 -2.14 6.53 15.91
N LYS A 56 -0.98 6.17 15.35
CA LYS A 56 -0.59 6.65 14.04
C LYS A 56 -1.46 6.07 12.93
N LEU A 57 -1.83 4.80 13.06
CA LEU A 57 -2.67 4.13 12.07
C LEU A 57 -4.04 4.78 11.98
N LEU A 58 -4.59 5.22 13.11
CA LEU A 58 -5.94 5.75 13.17
C LEU A 58 -6.00 7.27 13.09
N ALA A 59 -4.85 7.95 13.13
CA ALA A 59 -4.83 9.41 13.21
C ALA A 59 -5.09 10.11 11.88
N SER A 60 -4.77 9.46 10.75
CA SER A 60 -4.86 10.12 9.46
C SER A 60 -6.22 9.91 8.82
N SER A 61 -6.91 11.00 8.52
CA SER A 61 -8.17 10.95 7.80
C SER A 61 -7.98 10.82 6.30
N ASN A 62 -6.76 11.02 5.81
CA ASN A 62 -6.44 10.94 4.38
C ASN A 62 -5.95 9.55 3.95
N LEU A 63 -5.85 8.61 4.88
CA LEU A 63 -5.33 7.28 4.58
C LEU A 63 -6.45 6.26 4.65
N LYS A 64 -6.65 5.56 3.55
CA LYS A 64 -7.63 4.49 3.45
C LYS A 64 -6.90 3.19 3.12
N PHE A 65 -7.21 2.14 3.86
CA PHE A 65 -6.67 0.81 3.56
C PHE A 65 -7.67 0.01 2.74
N SER A 66 -7.18 -0.73 1.74
CA SER A 66 -8.07 -1.50 0.87
C SER A 66 -7.39 -2.74 0.32
N PHE A 67 -8.17 -3.80 0.12
CA PHE A 67 -7.73 -4.96 -0.66
C PHE A 67 -8.52 -5.07 -1.98
N ASN A 68 -9.31 -4.07 -2.30
CA ASN A 68 -10.12 -4.03 -3.52
C ASN A 68 -9.42 -3.19 -4.57
N THR A 69 -9.12 -3.79 -5.73
CA THR A 69 -8.39 -3.08 -6.79
C THR A 69 -9.14 -1.87 -7.32
N GLU A 70 -10.46 -1.84 -7.21
CA GLU A 70 -11.24 -0.69 -7.65
C GLU A 70 -10.88 0.58 -6.87
N ASP A 71 -10.42 0.42 -5.63
CA ASP A 71 -10.12 1.58 -4.79
C ASP A 71 -8.88 2.33 -5.22
N ILE A 72 -8.01 1.74 -6.05
CA ILE A 72 -6.85 2.44 -6.58
C ILE A 72 -7.11 3.12 -7.92
N ALA A 73 -8.29 2.95 -8.48
CA ALA A 73 -8.61 3.43 -9.83
C ALA A 73 -8.53 4.95 -9.95
N HIS A 74 -8.73 5.66 -8.85
CA HIS A 74 -8.75 7.13 -8.86
C HIS A 74 -7.39 7.76 -8.54
N SER A 75 -6.39 6.94 -8.29
CA SER A 75 -5.04 7.45 -8.02
C SER A 75 -4.33 7.84 -9.31
N ASN A 76 -3.44 8.81 -9.20
CA ASN A 76 -2.61 9.20 -10.34
C ASN A 76 -1.13 8.98 -10.08
N ILE A 77 -0.77 8.54 -8.88
CA ILE A 77 0.59 8.12 -8.55
C ILE A 77 0.49 6.75 -7.86
N PHE A 78 1.26 5.80 -8.38
CA PHE A 78 1.28 4.44 -7.84
C PHE A 78 2.70 4.10 -7.40
N ILE A 79 2.86 3.73 -6.13
CA ILE A 79 4.17 3.35 -5.58
C ILE A 79 4.08 1.88 -5.18
N ILE A 80 4.91 1.06 -5.79
CA ILE A 80 4.89 -0.39 -5.56
C ILE A 80 5.98 -0.75 -4.58
N THR A 81 5.59 -1.31 -3.44
CA THR A 81 6.50 -1.68 -2.35
C THR A 81 6.31 -3.13 -1.92
N VAL A 82 5.97 -4.00 -2.87
CA VAL A 82 5.78 -5.41 -2.57
C VAL A 82 7.12 -6.10 -2.32
N PRO A 83 7.13 -7.18 -1.53
CA PRO A 83 8.39 -7.89 -1.27
C PRO A 83 8.90 -8.61 -2.51
N THR A 84 10.22 -8.85 -2.54
CA THR A 84 10.86 -9.69 -3.53
C THR A 84 11.60 -10.80 -2.79
N PRO A 85 10.87 -11.81 -2.26
CA PRO A 85 11.52 -12.87 -1.50
C PRO A 85 12.45 -13.69 -2.40
N VAL A 86 13.42 -14.36 -1.78
CA VAL A 86 14.31 -15.26 -2.50
C VAL A 86 13.91 -16.69 -2.19
N ASN A 87 14.12 -17.58 -3.18
CA ASN A 87 13.88 -18.99 -2.99
C ASN A 87 15.12 -19.66 -2.37
N ILE A 88 15.07 -20.99 -2.23
CA ILE A 88 16.17 -21.75 -1.60
C ILE A 88 17.47 -21.68 -2.40
N HIS A 89 17.43 -21.22 -3.64
CA HIS A 89 18.61 -21.06 -4.49
C HIS A 89 19.08 -19.60 -4.54
N ASN A 90 18.57 -18.76 -3.67
CA ASN A 90 18.87 -17.33 -3.63
C ASN A 90 18.45 -16.58 -4.91
N VAL A 91 17.47 -17.10 -5.60
CA VAL A 91 16.91 -16.43 -6.78
C VAL A 91 15.70 -15.60 -6.35
N PRO A 92 15.66 -14.31 -6.67
CA PRO A 92 14.51 -13.47 -6.29
C PRO A 92 13.21 -13.98 -6.92
N ASP A 93 12.16 -14.01 -6.11
CA ASP A 93 10.82 -14.31 -6.60
C ASP A 93 10.16 -12.99 -7.00
N LEU A 94 9.95 -12.81 -8.30
CA LEU A 94 9.38 -11.58 -8.84
C LEU A 94 7.86 -11.64 -9.00
N ASP A 95 7.22 -12.74 -8.60
CA ASP A 95 5.77 -12.86 -8.74
C ASP A 95 4.99 -11.78 -8.01
N PRO A 96 5.33 -11.41 -6.77
CA PRO A 96 4.61 -10.31 -6.12
C PRO A 96 4.72 -9.00 -6.89
N LEU A 97 5.91 -8.71 -7.44
CA LEU A 97 6.12 -7.50 -8.22
C LEU A 97 5.34 -7.55 -9.54
N LYS A 98 5.33 -8.69 -10.21
CA LYS A 98 4.56 -8.86 -11.44
C LYS A 98 3.07 -8.66 -11.18
N SER A 99 2.54 -9.28 -10.12
CA SER A 99 1.13 -9.15 -9.77
C SER A 99 0.77 -7.70 -9.49
N ALA A 100 1.60 -7.00 -8.71
CA ALA A 100 1.36 -5.60 -8.39
C ALA A 100 1.41 -4.73 -9.64
N SER A 101 2.38 -4.98 -10.51
CA SER A 101 2.52 -4.22 -11.76
C SER A 101 1.33 -4.42 -12.68
N GLU A 102 0.79 -5.64 -12.75
CA GLU A 102 -0.40 -5.91 -13.55
C GLU A 102 -1.62 -5.19 -13.01
N ILE A 103 -1.79 -5.19 -11.69
CA ILE A 103 -2.90 -4.48 -11.05
C ILE A 103 -2.83 -2.99 -11.36
N VAL A 104 -1.66 -2.40 -11.19
CA VAL A 104 -1.46 -0.98 -11.49
C VAL A 104 -1.70 -0.70 -12.96
N GLY A 105 -1.18 -1.56 -13.84
CA GLY A 105 -1.35 -1.38 -15.28
C GLY A 105 -2.78 -1.32 -15.75
N ARG A 106 -3.69 -2.04 -15.07
CA ARG A 106 -5.12 -2.00 -15.39
C ARG A 106 -5.76 -0.66 -15.06
N HIS A 107 -5.17 0.11 -14.17
CA HIS A 107 -5.75 1.34 -13.67
C HIS A 107 -4.96 2.59 -14.07
N LEU A 108 -3.87 2.42 -14.80
CA LEU A 108 -3.12 3.57 -15.30
C LEU A 108 -3.92 4.32 -16.36
N LYS A 109 -3.81 5.61 -16.32
CA LYS A 109 -4.54 6.50 -17.26
C LYS A 109 -3.63 7.23 -18.19
#